data_ab49371e772805e8c77804cf6d78429e
#
_entry.id   ab49371e772805e8c77804cf6d78429e
#
_cell.length_a   1.000
_cell.length_b   1.000
_cell.length_c   1.000
_cell.angle_alpha   90.00
_cell.angle_beta   90.00
_cell.angle_gamma   90.00
#
_symmetry.space_group_name_H-M   'P 1'
#
loop_
_entity.id
_entity.type
_entity.pdbx_description
1 polymer ?
#
loop_
_entity_poly.entity_id
_entity_poly.type
_entity_poly.pdbx_seq_one_letter_code
_entity_poly.pdbx_strand_id
1 'polypeptide(L)'
;MVRLGAAALVLTMAGAAHAGDPGPGREAELVRLVRQDCGSCHGMTLRGGLGPPLTPAALAERPDAMLAATIVHGRPGTAMPPWRPFLTEAEADWIVAQLKRGTLGDDATR
;
A
#
# COMPACT_ATOMS: atom_id res chain seq x y z
N MET A 1 29.47 54.25 -9.16
CA MET A 1 29.70 52.80 -9.10
C MET A 1 28.48 52.13 -8.47
N VAL A 2 27.63 51.57 -9.29
CA VAL A 2 26.41 50.89 -8.83
C VAL A 2 26.74 49.41 -8.72
N ARG A 3 26.65 48.84 -7.49
CA ARG A 3 26.80 47.40 -7.24
C ARG A 3 25.43 46.72 -7.38
N LEU A 4 25.22 46.01 -8.47
CA LEU A 4 24.08 45.11 -8.60
C LEU A 4 24.33 43.88 -7.77
N GLY A 5 23.56 43.74 -6.66
CA GLY A 5 23.48 42.53 -5.88
C GLY A 5 22.59 41.52 -6.60
N ALA A 6 23.18 40.41 -7.04
CA ALA A 6 22.43 39.29 -7.57
C ALA A 6 21.71 38.56 -6.39
N ALA A 7 20.39 38.71 -6.32
CA ALA A 7 19.58 37.92 -5.40
C ALA A 7 19.44 36.51 -6.00
N ALA A 8 20.08 35.52 -5.36
CA ALA A 8 19.89 34.12 -5.70
C ALA A 8 18.51 33.67 -5.24
N LEU A 9 17.61 33.41 -6.18
CA LEU A 9 16.30 32.82 -5.95
C LEU A 9 16.50 31.32 -5.63
N VAL A 10 16.43 30.97 -4.35
CA VAL A 10 16.44 29.55 -3.93
C VAL A 10 15.06 28.98 -4.19
N LEU A 11 14.95 28.22 -5.27
CA LEU A 11 13.73 27.47 -5.60
C LEU A 11 13.69 26.23 -4.70
N THR A 12 12.93 26.32 -3.58
CA THR A 12 12.63 25.15 -2.76
C THR A 12 11.64 24.27 -3.50
N MET A 13 12.12 23.17 -4.06
CA MET A 13 11.27 22.09 -4.56
C MET A 13 10.55 21.44 -3.37
N ALA A 14 9.35 21.91 -3.05
CA ALA A 14 8.44 21.19 -2.18
C ALA A 14 8.02 19.92 -2.92
N GLY A 15 8.50 18.76 -2.47
CA GLY A 15 8.05 17.48 -2.97
C GLY A 15 6.53 17.41 -2.79
N ALA A 16 5.79 17.28 -3.87
CA ALA A 16 4.34 17.10 -3.83
C ALA A 16 4.05 15.76 -3.16
N ALA A 17 3.64 15.78 -1.88
CA ALA A 17 2.99 14.63 -1.26
C ALA A 17 1.70 14.39 -2.06
N HIS A 18 1.57 13.22 -2.68
CA HIS A 18 0.36 12.86 -3.40
C HIS A 18 -0.79 12.84 -2.40
N ALA A 19 -1.86 13.59 -2.68
CA ALA A 19 -3.07 13.57 -1.86
C ALA A 19 -3.63 12.15 -1.84
N GLY A 20 -3.65 11.50 -0.65
CA GLY A 20 -4.15 10.15 -0.45
C GLY A 20 -3.10 9.12 -0.05
N ASP A 21 -1.80 9.39 -0.18
CA ASP A 21 -0.77 8.50 0.34
C ASP A 21 -0.74 8.57 1.88
N PRO A 22 -0.67 7.41 2.58
CA PRO A 22 -0.53 7.40 4.03
C PRO A 22 0.81 8.00 4.44
N GLY A 23 0.84 8.72 5.59
CA GLY A 23 2.09 9.20 6.15
C GLY A 23 2.95 8.06 6.71
N PRO A 24 4.25 8.32 7.04
CA PRO A 24 5.20 7.26 7.46
C PRO A 24 4.74 6.42 8.65
N GLY A 25 4.12 7.04 9.65
CA GLY A 25 3.57 6.32 10.80
C GLY A 25 2.41 5.40 10.42
N ARG A 26 1.52 5.86 9.55
CA ARG A 26 0.39 5.07 9.07
C ARG A 26 0.85 3.95 8.13
N GLU A 27 1.86 4.18 7.31
CA GLU A 27 2.47 3.12 6.48
C GLU A 27 2.97 1.96 7.35
N ALA A 28 3.67 2.26 8.44
CA ALA A 28 4.15 1.23 9.36
C ALA A 28 3.01 0.42 10.00
N GLU A 29 1.88 1.07 10.32
CA GLU A 29 0.68 0.39 10.82
C GLU A 29 0.06 -0.50 9.74
N LEU A 30 -0.03 -0.03 8.50
CA LEU A 30 -0.57 -0.79 7.39
C LEU A 30 0.30 -2.01 7.06
N VAL A 31 1.61 -1.88 7.12
CA VAL A 31 2.53 -3.01 6.97
C VAL A 31 2.27 -4.07 8.03
N ARG A 32 2.12 -3.67 9.29
CA ARG A 32 1.79 -4.62 10.37
C ARG A 32 0.43 -5.28 10.16
N LEU A 33 -0.59 -4.50 9.77
CA LEU A 33 -1.92 -5.03 9.49
C LEU A 33 -1.86 -6.08 8.38
N VAL A 34 -1.20 -5.79 7.27
CA VAL A 34 -1.09 -6.76 6.16
C VAL A 34 -0.36 -8.02 6.60
N ARG A 35 0.77 -7.89 7.27
CA ARG A 35 1.55 -9.05 7.71
C ARG A 35 0.81 -9.94 8.71
N GLN A 36 0.10 -9.35 9.65
CA GLN A 36 -0.58 -10.08 10.72
C GLN A 36 -2.00 -10.49 10.34
N ASP A 37 -2.80 -9.55 9.87
CA ASP A 37 -4.23 -9.79 9.65
C ASP A 37 -4.51 -10.38 8.26
N CYS A 38 -3.98 -9.80 7.21
CA CYS A 38 -4.08 -10.42 5.88
C CYS A 38 -3.29 -11.73 5.86
N GLY A 39 -2.12 -11.76 6.45
CA GLY A 39 -1.26 -12.93 6.53
C GLY A 39 -1.88 -14.11 7.27
N SER A 40 -2.78 -13.88 8.22
CA SER A 40 -3.45 -14.98 8.94
C SER A 40 -4.26 -15.90 8.01
N CYS A 41 -4.79 -15.37 6.92
CA CYS A 41 -5.52 -16.15 5.90
C CYS A 41 -4.71 -16.37 4.62
N HIS A 42 -3.96 -15.35 4.17
CA HIS A 42 -3.19 -15.41 2.92
C HIS A 42 -1.77 -15.97 3.09
N GLY A 43 -1.44 -16.46 4.27
CA GLY A 43 -0.12 -16.94 4.65
C GLY A 43 0.76 -15.85 5.26
N MET A 44 1.56 -16.20 6.27
CA MET A 44 2.43 -15.25 6.96
C MET A 44 3.54 -14.69 6.06
N THR A 45 3.85 -15.37 4.97
CA THR A 45 4.73 -14.91 3.90
C THR A 45 3.95 -14.39 2.67
N LEU A 46 2.62 -14.30 2.76
CA LEU A 46 1.72 -13.89 1.68
C LEU A 46 1.74 -14.83 0.45
N ARG A 47 2.24 -16.05 0.61
CA ARG A 47 2.33 -17.05 -0.47
C ARG A 47 1.15 -18.00 -0.52
N GLY A 48 0.09 -17.72 0.22
CA GLY A 48 -1.12 -18.52 0.28
C GLY A 48 -1.26 -19.27 1.59
N GLY A 49 -2.48 -19.56 1.93
CA GLY A 49 -2.93 -20.29 3.11
C GLY A 49 -4.39 -20.67 2.90
N LEU A 50 -5.28 -20.31 3.81
CA LEU A 50 -6.73 -20.43 3.60
C LEU A 50 -7.19 -19.56 2.42
N GLY A 51 -6.59 -18.37 2.25
CA GLY A 51 -6.79 -17.52 1.09
C GLY A 51 -5.71 -17.73 0.03
N PRO A 52 -5.93 -17.20 -1.19
CA PRO A 52 -4.97 -17.32 -2.28
C PRO A 52 -3.69 -16.50 -2.02
N PRO A 53 -2.59 -16.78 -2.75
CA PRO A 53 -1.37 -15.99 -2.66
C PRO A 53 -1.59 -14.52 -3.00
N LEU A 54 -0.87 -13.63 -2.31
CA LEU A 54 -0.82 -12.19 -2.58
C LEU A 54 0.57 -11.77 -3.11
N THR A 55 1.23 -12.65 -3.81
CA THR A 55 2.53 -12.38 -4.43
C THR A 55 2.39 -11.51 -5.67
N PRO A 56 3.44 -10.77 -6.09
CA PRO A 56 3.41 -10.02 -7.35
C PRO A 56 2.95 -10.84 -8.54
N ALA A 57 3.44 -12.08 -8.68
CA ALA A 57 3.05 -12.98 -9.77
C ALA A 57 1.56 -13.34 -9.74
N ALA A 58 1.00 -13.62 -8.56
CA ALA A 58 -0.40 -13.98 -8.41
C ALA A 58 -1.35 -12.80 -8.71
N LEU A 59 -0.91 -11.56 -8.46
CA LEU A 59 -1.72 -10.36 -8.62
C LEU A 59 -1.49 -9.62 -9.94
N ALA A 60 -0.46 -9.97 -10.72
CA ALA A 60 0.01 -9.22 -11.87
C ALA A 60 -1.10 -8.90 -12.88
N GLU A 61 -1.93 -9.88 -13.22
CA GLU A 61 -2.98 -9.77 -14.23
C GLU A 61 -4.31 -9.24 -13.69
N ARG A 62 -4.40 -8.95 -12.39
CA ARG A 62 -5.62 -8.47 -11.77
C ARG A 62 -5.64 -6.95 -11.74
N PRO A 63 -6.73 -6.29 -12.14
CA PRO A 63 -6.85 -4.83 -12.07
C PRO A 63 -6.73 -4.32 -10.63
N ASP A 64 -5.97 -3.24 -10.42
CA ASP A 64 -5.74 -2.65 -9.10
C ASP A 64 -7.05 -2.23 -8.42
N ALA A 65 -7.96 -1.62 -9.17
CA ALA A 65 -9.26 -1.19 -8.65
C ALA A 65 -10.10 -2.38 -8.15
N MET A 66 -10.03 -3.52 -8.82
CA MET A 66 -10.74 -4.73 -8.38
C MET A 66 -10.13 -5.29 -7.07
N LEU A 67 -8.82 -5.28 -6.96
CA LEU A 67 -8.12 -5.74 -5.75
C LEU A 67 -8.42 -4.81 -4.56
N ALA A 68 -8.37 -3.50 -4.77
CA ALA A 68 -8.72 -2.53 -3.74
C ALA A 68 -10.17 -2.66 -3.27
N ALA A 69 -11.11 -2.81 -4.21
CA ALA A 69 -12.52 -3.05 -3.90
C ALA A 69 -12.72 -4.35 -3.10
N THR A 70 -11.97 -5.40 -3.43
CA THR A 70 -12.00 -6.68 -2.69
C THR A 70 -11.54 -6.50 -1.24
N ILE A 71 -10.52 -5.69 -1.00
CA ILE A 71 -10.07 -5.38 0.37
C ILE A 71 -11.15 -4.59 1.12
N VAL A 72 -11.67 -3.52 0.53
CA VAL A 72 -12.62 -2.62 1.20
C VAL A 72 -13.94 -3.31 1.48
N HIS A 73 -14.48 -4.04 0.51
CA HIS A 73 -15.83 -4.62 0.58
C HIS A 73 -15.86 -6.10 0.93
N GLY A 74 -14.70 -6.77 0.96
CA GLY A 74 -14.62 -8.22 1.10
C GLY A 74 -15.15 -8.94 -0.13
N ARG A 75 -15.28 -10.26 -0.01
CA ARG A 75 -15.91 -11.10 -1.03
C ARG A 75 -17.13 -11.77 -0.42
N PRO A 76 -18.35 -11.30 -0.69
CA PRO A 76 -19.59 -11.87 -0.16
C PRO A 76 -19.67 -13.37 -0.44
N GLY A 77 -20.13 -14.14 0.53
CA GLY A 77 -20.20 -15.60 0.44
C GLY A 77 -18.86 -16.34 0.65
N THR A 78 -17.81 -15.62 0.97
CA THR A 78 -16.48 -16.19 1.29
C THR A 78 -15.99 -15.73 2.66
N ALA A 79 -14.86 -16.30 3.13
CA ALA A 79 -14.25 -15.92 4.40
C ALA A 79 -13.56 -14.54 4.35
N MET A 80 -13.33 -13.96 3.15
CA MET A 80 -12.71 -12.65 3.03
C MET A 80 -13.64 -11.55 3.54
N PRO A 81 -13.35 -10.92 4.71
CA PRO A 81 -14.22 -9.90 5.28
C PRO A 81 -13.98 -8.53 4.65
N PRO A 82 -14.91 -7.59 4.80
CA PRO A 82 -14.67 -6.20 4.43
C PRO A 82 -13.72 -5.54 5.45
N TRP A 83 -12.69 -4.84 4.95
CA TRP A 83 -11.73 -4.12 5.78
C TRP A 83 -12.06 -2.63 5.93
N ARG A 84 -13.17 -2.21 5.36
CA ARG A 84 -13.65 -0.83 5.40
C ARG A 84 -13.64 -0.18 6.79
N PRO A 85 -13.96 -0.87 7.90
CA PRO A 85 -13.89 -0.27 9.23
C PRO A 85 -12.48 0.15 9.67
N PHE A 86 -11.44 -0.41 9.04
CA PHE A 86 -10.04 -0.23 9.43
C PHE A 86 -9.19 0.50 8.40
N LEU A 87 -9.68 0.63 7.16
CA LEU A 87 -8.95 1.15 6.01
C LEU A 87 -9.79 2.14 5.21
N THR A 88 -9.16 3.20 4.75
CA THR A 88 -9.72 4.04 3.69
C THR A 88 -9.52 3.39 2.32
N GLU A 89 -10.26 3.85 1.32
CA GLU A 89 -10.06 3.41 -0.07
C GLU A 89 -8.64 3.73 -0.57
N ALA A 90 -8.12 4.92 -0.25
CA ALA A 90 -6.75 5.32 -0.59
C ALA A 90 -5.70 4.41 0.07
N GLU A 91 -5.94 3.98 1.31
CA GLU A 91 -5.06 3.03 1.99
C GLU A 91 -5.13 1.63 1.35
N ALA A 92 -6.31 1.19 0.91
CA ALA A 92 -6.45 -0.06 0.14
C ALA A 92 -5.69 0.02 -1.20
N ASP A 93 -5.76 1.13 -1.92
CA ASP A 93 -4.98 1.36 -3.14
C ASP A 93 -3.48 1.30 -2.87
N TRP A 94 -3.02 1.91 -1.79
CA TRP A 94 -1.62 1.85 -1.37
C TRP A 94 -1.18 0.41 -1.07
N ILE A 95 -1.99 -0.35 -0.33
CA ILE A 95 -1.72 -1.77 -0.03
C ILE A 95 -1.59 -2.57 -1.32
N VAL A 96 -2.51 -2.42 -2.27
CA VAL A 96 -2.45 -3.11 -3.57
C VAL A 96 -1.16 -2.80 -4.31
N ALA A 97 -0.75 -1.53 -4.35
CA ALA A 97 0.51 -1.12 -4.97
C ALA A 97 1.71 -1.79 -4.31
N GLN A 98 1.76 -1.86 -2.99
CA GLN A 98 2.83 -2.50 -2.25
C GLN A 98 2.85 -4.03 -2.46
N LEU A 99 1.70 -4.69 -2.46
CA LEU A 99 1.60 -6.12 -2.73
C LEU A 99 2.12 -6.46 -4.13
N LYS A 100 1.76 -5.69 -5.15
CA LYS A 100 2.23 -5.90 -6.52
C LYS A 100 3.73 -5.65 -6.70
N ARG A 101 4.32 -4.77 -5.87
CA ARG A 101 5.77 -4.55 -5.82
C ARG A 101 6.53 -5.60 -5.02
N GLY A 102 5.83 -6.41 -4.22
CA GLY A 102 6.45 -7.40 -3.34
C GLY A 102 7.13 -6.82 -2.10
N THR A 103 6.78 -5.60 -1.70
CA THR A 103 7.41 -4.90 -0.57
C THR A 103 6.86 -5.31 0.80
N LEU A 104 5.78 -6.07 0.85
CA LEU A 104 5.13 -6.49 2.09
C LEU A 104 5.40 -7.93 2.50
N GLY A 105 6.00 -8.74 1.62
CA GLY A 105 6.42 -10.10 1.94
C GLY A 105 7.73 -10.15 2.74
N ASP A 106 8.11 -11.33 3.21
CA ASP A 106 9.32 -11.54 4.02
C ASP A 106 10.61 -11.10 3.32
N ASP A 107 10.63 -11.10 1.99
CA ASP A 107 11.81 -10.71 1.22
C ASP A 107 12.07 -9.19 1.27
N ALA A 108 11.11 -8.40 1.72
CA ALA A 108 11.26 -6.94 1.86
C ALA A 108 12.17 -6.51 3.02
N THR A 109 12.54 -7.44 3.88
CA THR A 109 13.39 -7.18 5.07
C THR A 109 14.80 -7.75 4.97
N ARG A 110 15.17 -8.25 3.80
CA ARG A 110 16.51 -8.79 3.54
C ARG A 110 17.38 -7.85 2.74
#